data_1e1dba455696a821e2531557a07a95b2
#
_entry.id   1e1dba455696a821e2531557a07a95b2
#
_cell.length_a   1.000
_cell.length_b   1.000
_cell.length_c   1.000
_cell.angle_alpha   90.00
_cell.angle_beta   90.00
_cell.angle_gamma   90.00
#
_symmetry.space_group_name_H-M   'P 1'
#
loop_
_entity.id
_entity.type
_entity.pdbx_description
1 polymer ?
#
loop_
_entity_poly.entity_id
_entity_poly.type
_entity_poly.pdbx_seq_one_letter_code
_entity_poly.pdbx_strand_id
1 'polypeptide(L)'
;MAVIATLVVGADGSTMKNGSSQGVTSGSDRARFLEHRKFADCIIIGGNTARSEPYLHTPVPVVVISRSAVNPIVSNPLAQLWNLSPLAALDQAIETFGPRIHIEAGASLISELIAANRIDQLELSVTEVIGGENRVMIETLLNSFSRIEERVSEGTRFISASK
;
A
#
# COMPACT_ATOMS: atom_id res chain seq x y z
N MET A 1 14.52 7.08 -8.95
CA MET A 1 13.74 6.94 -7.72
C MET A 1 12.35 6.46 -8.12
N ALA A 2 11.82 5.48 -7.43
CA ALA A 2 10.49 4.98 -7.71
C ALA A 2 9.76 4.67 -6.39
N VAL A 3 8.80 5.52 -6.04
CA VAL A 3 7.89 5.31 -4.92
C VAL A 3 6.56 4.83 -5.48
N ILE A 4 6.28 3.55 -5.28
CA ILE A 4 5.08 2.89 -5.79
C ILE A 4 4.17 2.59 -4.61
N ALA A 5 2.91 3.00 -4.71
CA ALA A 5 1.89 2.60 -3.74
C ALA A 5 0.95 1.56 -4.36
N THR A 6 0.56 0.58 -3.58
CA THR A 6 -0.47 -0.41 -3.97
C THR A 6 -1.64 -0.33 -3.01
N LEU A 7 -2.84 -0.37 -3.56
CA LEU A 7 -4.08 -0.39 -2.80
C LEU A 7 -5.10 -1.28 -3.50
N VAL A 8 -5.80 -2.11 -2.74
CA VAL A 8 -6.96 -2.86 -3.21
C VAL A 8 -8.23 -2.30 -2.59
N VAL A 9 -9.26 -2.14 -3.41
CA VAL A 9 -10.59 -1.69 -2.98
C VAL A 9 -11.68 -2.55 -3.62
N GLY A 10 -12.82 -2.62 -2.96
CA GLY A 10 -14.03 -3.16 -3.56
C GLY A 10 -14.64 -2.21 -4.60
N ALA A 11 -15.65 -2.67 -5.32
CA ALA A 11 -16.34 -1.87 -6.34
C ALA A 11 -16.98 -0.60 -5.78
N ASP A 12 -17.35 -0.59 -4.51
CA ASP A 12 -17.91 0.56 -3.77
C ASP A 12 -16.85 1.40 -3.05
N GLY A 13 -15.56 1.15 -3.28
CA GLY A 13 -14.46 1.84 -2.63
C GLY A 13 -14.08 1.29 -1.25
N SER A 14 -14.68 0.20 -0.78
CA SER A 14 -14.33 -0.44 0.49
C SER A 14 -12.87 -0.87 0.49
N THR A 15 -12.11 -0.50 1.53
CA THR A 15 -10.69 -0.88 1.66
C THR A 15 -10.50 -2.12 2.51
N MET A 16 -11.51 -2.50 3.27
CA MET A 16 -11.55 -3.67 4.15
C MET A 16 -12.92 -4.31 4.11
N LYS A 17 -12.97 -5.58 4.46
CA LYS A 17 -14.21 -6.30 4.80
C LYS A 17 -13.90 -7.34 5.86
N ASN A 18 -14.73 -7.39 6.91
CA ASN A 18 -14.48 -8.22 8.09
C ASN A 18 -13.10 -7.94 8.74
N GLY A 19 -12.70 -6.67 8.79
CA GLY A 19 -11.48 -6.22 9.47
C GLY A 19 -10.16 -6.45 8.74
N SER A 20 -10.19 -6.88 7.48
CA SER A 20 -8.98 -7.15 6.68
C SER A 20 -9.15 -6.74 5.22
N SER A 21 -8.04 -6.33 4.57
CA SER A 21 -8.01 -6.11 3.12
C SER A 21 -8.22 -7.40 2.34
N GLN A 22 -7.98 -8.56 2.91
CA GLN A 22 -8.28 -9.86 2.30
C GLN A 22 -9.77 -10.02 1.95
N GLY A 23 -10.65 -9.33 2.68
CA GLY A 23 -12.08 -9.33 2.39
C GLY A 23 -12.48 -8.61 1.10
N VAL A 24 -11.60 -7.77 0.53
CA VAL A 24 -11.84 -7.03 -0.72
C VAL A 24 -10.91 -7.42 -1.86
N THR A 25 -9.90 -8.27 -1.61
CA THR A 25 -8.93 -8.70 -2.62
C THR A 25 -9.48 -9.78 -3.58
N SER A 26 -8.71 -10.08 -4.59
CA SER A 26 -8.92 -11.18 -5.53
C SER A 26 -7.62 -11.96 -5.73
N GLY A 27 -7.70 -13.16 -6.32
CA GLY A 27 -6.50 -13.94 -6.66
C GLY A 27 -5.56 -13.21 -7.61
N SER A 28 -6.12 -12.53 -8.61
CA SER A 28 -5.36 -11.72 -9.57
C SER A 28 -4.65 -10.54 -8.91
N ASP A 29 -5.32 -9.85 -7.98
CA ASP A 29 -4.72 -8.77 -7.19
C ASP A 29 -3.56 -9.28 -6.35
N ARG A 30 -3.74 -10.38 -5.64
CA ARG A 30 -2.70 -10.97 -4.80
C ARG A 30 -1.44 -11.33 -5.59
N ALA A 31 -1.59 -11.92 -6.77
CA ALA A 31 -0.47 -12.27 -7.63
C ALA A 31 0.31 -11.02 -8.07
N ARG A 32 -0.38 -9.98 -8.50
CA ARG A 32 0.23 -8.71 -8.91
C ARG A 32 0.94 -8.00 -7.75
N PHE A 33 0.34 -7.99 -6.58
CA PHE A 33 0.92 -7.42 -5.37
C PHE A 33 2.27 -8.07 -5.02
N LEU A 34 2.36 -9.40 -5.08
CA LEU A 34 3.60 -10.12 -4.83
C LEU A 34 4.68 -9.85 -5.88
N GLU A 35 4.30 -9.61 -7.14
CA GLU A 35 5.25 -9.21 -8.18
C GLU A 35 5.89 -7.86 -7.89
N HIS A 36 5.11 -6.86 -7.47
CA HIS A 36 5.65 -5.54 -7.13
C HIS A 36 6.69 -5.57 -6.01
N ARG A 37 6.52 -6.45 -5.02
CA ARG A 37 7.47 -6.62 -3.92
C ARG A 37 8.89 -7.01 -4.36
N LYS A 38 9.02 -7.73 -5.47
CA LYS A 38 10.32 -8.23 -5.94
C LYS A 38 11.29 -7.12 -6.34
N PHE A 39 10.79 -5.95 -6.67
CA PHE A 39 11.58 -4.83 -7.15
C PHE A 39 11.81 -3.73 -6.11
N ALA A 40 11.29 -3.89 -4.91
CA ALA A 40 11.44 -2.92 -3.84
C ALA A 40 12.77 -3.09 -3.09
N ASP A 41 13.32 -1.98 -2.61
CA ASP A 41 14.43 -1.96 -1.66
C ASP A 41 13.90 -2.01 -0.22
N CYS A 42 12.70 -1.45 -0.01
CA CYS A 42 12.02 -1.43 1.28
C CYS A 42 10.50 -1.33 1.09
N ILE A 43 9.76 -1.92 2.02
CA ILE A 43 8.29 -1.81 2.13
C ILE A 43 7.98 -0.87 3.30
N ILE A 44 7.01 0.02 3.14
CA ILE A 44 6.47 0.85 4.23
C ILE A 44 5.00 0.50 4.45
N ILE A 45 4.65 0.24 5.71
CA ILE A 45 3.28 -0.02 6.17
C ILE A 45 2.93 0.83 7.39
N GLY A 46 1.65 0.99 7.66
CA GLY A 46 1.16 1.58 8.90
C GLY A 46 0.97 0.54 10.01
N GLY A 47 0.81 1.00 11.26
CA GLY A 47 0.61 0.12 12.41
C GLY A 47 -0.66 -0.74 12.31
N ASN A 48 -1.75 -0.19 11.77
CA ASN A 48 -2.98 -0.95 11.56
C ASN A 48 -2.79 -2.11 10.58
N THR A 49 -2.11 -1.86 9.46
CA THR A 49 -1.76 -2.89 8.48
C THR A 49 -0.87 -3.96 9.11
N ALA A 50 0.14 -3.56 9.89
CA ALA A 50 1.02 -4.50 10.58
C ALA A 50 0.27 -5.41 11.55
N ARG A 51 -0.80 -4.93 12.20
CA ARG A 51 -1.63 -5.72 13.13
C ARG A 51 -2.61 -6.65 12.45
N SER A 52 -3.14 -6.26 11.30
CA SER A 52 -4.26 -6.97 10.63
C SER A 52 -3.84 -7.85 9.46
N GLU A 53 -2.65 -7.65 8.92
CA GLU A 53 -2.19 -8.31 7.69
C GLU A 53 -0.94 -9.18 7.93
N PRO A 54 -0.67 -10.18 7.07
CA PRO A 54 0.41 -11.14 7.27
C PRO A 54 1.78 -10.60 6.82
N TYR A 55 2.47 -9.85 7.68
CA TYR A 55 3.81 -9.30 7.43
C TYR A 55 4.94 -10.00 8.20
N LEU A 56 4.72 -11.22 8.71
CA LEU A 56 5.74 -11.98 9.44
C LEU A 56 6.93 -12.40 8.55
N HIS A 57 6.73 -12.47 7.26
CA HIS A 57 7.76 -12.79 6.27
C HIS A 57 7.68 -11.83 5.10
N THR A 58 8.75 -11.07 4.87
CA THR A 58 8.85 -10.13 3.76
C THR A 58 10.17 -10.38 3.00
N PRO A 59 10.19 -10.19 1.65
CA PRO A 59 11.41 -10.43 0.86
C PRO A 59 12.46 -9.35 1.06
N VAL A 60 12.06 -8.18 1.58
CA VAL A 60 12.91 -7.01 1.80
C VAL A 60 12.60 -6.38 3.16
N PRO A 61 13.42 -5.46 3.66
CA PRO A 61 13.12 -4.71 4.88
C PRO A 61 11.72 -4.09 4.87
N VAL A 62 11.05 -4.12 6.01
CA VAL A 62 9.74 -3.49 6.20
C VAL A 62 9.78 -2.50 7.36
N VAL A 63 9.35 -1.27 7.08
CA VAL A 63 9.21 -0.20 8.07
C VAL A 63 7.74 -0.10 8.46
N VAL A 64 7.48 -0.22 9.75
CA VAL A 64 6.17 0.01 10.36
C VAL A 64 6.14 1.43 10.92
N ILE A 65 5.29 2.28 10.35
CA ILE A 65 5.07 3.63 10.88
C ILE A 65 4.00 3.54 11.96
N SER A 66 4.36 3.81 13.20
CA SER A 66 3.42 3.77 14.33
C SER A 66 3.89 4.64 15.48
N ARG A 67 2.93 5.21 16.21
CA ARG A 67 3.17 5.89 17.50
C ARG A 67 3.23 4.91 18.68
N SER A 68 2.89 3.66 18.47
CA SER A 68 3.01 2.60 19.49
C SER A 68 4.48 2.28 19.74
N ALA A 69 4.82 1.94 20.97
CA ALA A 69 6.15 1.44 21.33
C ALA A 69 6.33 -0.07 21.01
N VAL A 70 5.26 -0.75 20.63
CA VAL A 70 5.26 -2.19 20.35
C VAL A 70 5.20 -2.42 18.85
N ASN A 71 6.19 -3.16 18.31
CA ASN A 71 6.18 -3.61 16.93
C ASN A 71 5.28 -4.85 16.80
N PRO A 72 4.14 -4.77 16.07
CA PRO A 72 3.22 -5.89 15.90
C PRO A 72 3.83 -7.10 15.19
N ILE A 73 4.88 -6.88 14.39
CA ILE A 73 5.57 -7.89 13.59
C ILE A 73 7.03 -8.06 14.03
N VAL A 74 7.29 -7.95 15.33
CA VAL A 74 8.65 -8.07 15.91
C VAL A 74 9.35 -9.38 15.54
N SER A 75 8.61 -10.45 15.31
CA SER A 75 9.18 -11.74 14.86
C SER A 75 9.68 -11.76 13.41
N ASN A 76 9.36 -10.75 12.61
CA ASN A 76 10.00 -10.55 11.32
C ASN A 76 11.37 -9.88 11.53
N PRO A 77 12.50 -10.56 11.25
CA PRO A 77 13.84 -10.00 11.48
C PRO A 77 14.17 -8.80 10.59
N LEU A 78 13.41 -8.57 9.52
CA LEU A 78 13.56 -7.43 8.61
C LEU A 78 12.67 -6.24 8.99
N ALA A 79 11.86 -6.36 10.07
CA ALA A 79 10.92 -5.32 10.46
C ALA A 79 11.58 -4.28 11.39
N GLN A 80 11.32 -3.00 11.10
CA GLN A 80 11.69 -1.88 11.95
C GLN A 80 10.45 -1.06 12.28
N LEU A 81 10.35 -0.61 13.54
CA LEU A 81 9.28 0.27 14.01
C LEU A 81 9.81 1.71 14.08
N TRP A 82 9.19 2.61 13.34
CA TRP A 82 9.56 4.03 13.33
C TRP A 82 8.39 4.91 13.77
N ASN A 83 8.65 5.75 14.76
CA ASN A 83 7.71 6.80 15.18
C ASN A 83 8.02 8.10 14.43
N LEU A 84 7.66 8.10 13.15
CA LEU A 84 7.87 9.22 12.24
C LEU A 84 6.56 9.54 11.49
N SER A 85 6.48 10.74 10.93
CA SER A 85 5.44 11.03 9.95
C SER A 85 5.68 10.22 8.66
N PRO A 86 4.64 9.99 7.83
CA PRO A 86 4.81 9.29 6.56
C PRO A 86 5.89 9.90 5.66
N LEU A 87 5.96 11.22 5.56
CA LEU A 87 6.97 11.92 4.77
C LEU A 87 8.39 11.69 5.31
N ALA A 88 8.59 11.87 6.61
CA ALA A 88 9.91 11.68 7.22
C ALA A 88 10.36 10.21 7.13
N ALA A 89 9.43 9.26 7.30
CA ALA A 89 9.72 7.85 7.16
C ALA A 89 10.09 7.48 5.72
N LEU A 90 9.41 8.05 4.73
CA LEU A 90 9.76 7.84 3.32
C LEU A 90 11.16 8.36 3.01
N ASP A 91 11.50 9.57 3.44
CA ASP A 91 12.83 10.15 3.23
C ASP A 91 13.92 9.29 3.89
N GLN A 92 13.72 8.90 5.13
CA GLN A 92 14.66 8.04 5.85
C GLN A 92 14.77 6.64 5.21
N ALA A 93 13.69 6.07 4.70
CA ALA A 93 13.73 4.78 4.04
C ALA A 93 14.52 4.83 2.73
N ILE A 94 14.37 5.89 1.94
CA ILE A 94 15.16 6.12 0.72
C ILE A 94 16.64 6.20 1.04
N GLU A 95 17.02 6.94 2.07
CA GLU A 95 18.42 7.08 2.51
C GLU A 95 19.01 5.78 3.06
N THR A 96 18.19 4.99 3.78
CA THR A 96 18.65 3.80 4.49
C THR A 96 18.72 2.56 3.60
N PHE A 97 17.73 2.36 2.74
CA PHE A 97 17.55 1.09 2.01
C PHE A 97 17.71 1.23 0.50
N GLY A 98 17.46 2.40 -0.05
CA GLY A 98 17.55 2.66 -1.48
C GLY A 98 16.32 3.34 -2.08
N PRO A 99 16.39 3.69 -3.38
CA PRO A 99 15.41 4.58 -4.00
C PRO A 99 14.07 3.92 -4.41
N ARG A 100 13.94 2.61 -4.30
CA ARG A 100 12.74 1.88 -4.73
C ARG A 100 11.90 1.50 -3.52
N ILE A 101 10.96 2.37 -3.16
CA ILE A 101 10.10 2.18 -1.99
C ILE A 101 8.72 1.71 -2.43
N HIS A 102 8.24 0.67 -1.80
CA HIS A 102 6.89 0.15 -1.98
C HIS A 102 6.01 0.49 -0.76
N ILE A 103 4.97 1.28 -0.97
CA ILE A 103 4.01 1.67 0.07
C ILE A 103 2.83 0.69 0.01
N GLU A 104 2.70 -0.11 1.06
CA GLU A 104 1.63 -1.11 1.22
C GLU A 104 0.73 -0.74 2.41
N ALA A 105 0.41 0.52 2.55
CA ALA A 105 -0.32 1.05 3.68
C ALA A 105 -1.82 1.20 3.37
N GLY A 106 -2.59 1.55 4.39
CA GLY A 106 -3.98 1.95 4.21
C GLY A 106 -4.14 3.25 3.43
N ALA A 107 -5.35 3.51 2.98
CA ALA A 107 -5.67 4.64 2.11
C ALA A 107 -5.30 6.01 2.72
N SER A 108 -5.36 6.16 4.03
CA SER A 108 -5.03 7.43 4.71
C SER A 108 -3.55 7.80 4.51
N LEU A 109 -2.64 6.88 4.76
CA LEU A 109 -1.20 7.10 4.59
C LEU A 109 -0.85 7.34 3.10
N ILE A 110 -1.42 6.54 2.20
CA ILE A 110 -1.24 6.70 0.76
C ILE A 110 -1.76 8.08 0.31
N SER A 111 -2.93 8.51 0.76
CA SER A 111 -3.51 9.81 0.41
C SER A 111 -2.63 10.97 0.89
N GLU A 112 -2.05 10.88 2.09
CA GLU A 112 -1.10 11.88 2.59
C GLU A 112 0.13 12.01 1.69
N LEU A 113 0.71 10.89 1.27
CA LEU A 113 1.86 10.88 0.38
C LEU A 113 1.52 11.34 -1.05
N ILE A 114 0.32 11.04 -1.54
CA ILE A 114 -0.18 11.57 -2.82
C ILE A 114 -0.32 13.09 -2.74
N ALA A 115 -0.96 13.61 -1.70
CA ALA A 115 -1.15 15.05 -1.49
C ALA A 115 0.20 15.81 -1.39
N ALA A 116 1.21 15.16 -0.82
CA ALA A 116 2.58 15.69 -0.75
C ALA A 116 3.37 15.50 -2.06
N ASN A 117 2.76 14.98 -3.12
CA ASN A 117 3.39 14.70 -4.41
C ASN A 117 4.58 13.72 -4.33
N ARG A 118 4.54 12.75 -3.40
CA ARG A 118 5.64 11.81 -3.12
C ARG A 118 5.41 10.39 -3.67
N ILE A 119 4.27 10.11 -4.28
CA ILE A 119 4.00 8.86 -4.98
C ILE A 119 4.24 9.05 -6.46
N ASP A 120 5.13 8.27 -7.05
CA ASP A 120 5.42 8.29 -8.49
C ASP A 120 4.38 7.48 -9.28
N GLN A 121 3.93 6.37 -8.68
CA GLN A 121 2.96 5.46 -9.30
C GLN A 121 2.03 4.85 -8.25
N LEU A 122 0.73 4.89 -8.55
CA LEU A 122 -0.30 4.19 -7.77
C LEU A 122 -0.81 3.00 -8.57
N GLU A 123 -0.71 1.83 -7.99
CA GLU A 123 -1.27 0.58 -8.50
C GLU A 123 -2.54 0.25 -7.71
N LEU A 124 -3.68 0.52 -8.29
CA LEU A 124 -5.00 0.34 -7.69
C LEU A 124 -5.70 -0.86 -8.31
N SER A 125 -6.11 -1.81 -7.47
CA SER A 125 -6.97 -2.92 -7.88
C SER A 125 -8.39 -2.66 -7.38
N VAL A 126 -9.36 -2.71 -8.28
CA VAL A 126 -10.79 -2.58 -7.95
C VAL A 126 -11.47 -3.91 -8.22
N THR A 127 -11.89 -4.57 -7.16
CA THR A 127 -12.57 -5.89 -7.23
C THR A 127 -14.08 -5.73 -7.31
N GLU A 128 -14.80 -6.84 -7.45
CA GLU A 128 -16.27 -6.86 -7.51
C GLU A 128 -16.91 -6.83 -6.11
N VAL A 129 -16.13 -6.86 -5.03
CA VAL A 129 -16.63 -6.90 -3.67
C VAL A 129 -17.33 -5.57 -3.31
N ILE A 130 -18.42 -5.66 -2.59
CA ILE A 130 -19.17 -4.52 -2.03
C ILE A 130 -19.51 -4.79 -0.56
N GLY A 131 -19.95 -3.73 0.14
CA GLY A 131 -20.45 -3.83 1.52
C GLY A 131 -19.36 -3.95 2.57
N GLY A 132 -18.14 -3.51 2.27
CA GLY A 132 -17.05 -3.44 3.25
C GLY A 132 -17.00 -2.11 3.99
N GLU A 133 -15.87 -1.87 4.65
CA GLU A 133 -15.62 -0.75 5.55
C GLU A 133 -14.58 0.21 4.97
N ASN A 134 -14.44 1.40 5.59
CA ASN A 134 -13.41 2.40 5.29
C ASN A 134 -13.34 2.74 3.79
N ARG A 135 -14.44 3.23 3.25
CA ARG A 135 -14.57 3.54 1.82
C ARG A 135 -13.75 4.75 1.43
N VAL A 136 -13.14 4.68 0.26
CA VAL A 136 -12.44 5.78 -0.40
C VAL A 136 -13.12 6.13 -1.71
N MET A 137 -12.94 7.38 -2.15
CA MET A 137 -13.35 7.82 -3.47
C MET A 137 -12.20 7.57 -4.45
N ILE A 138 -12.37 6.62 -5.36
CA ILE A 138 -11.34 6.20 -6.32
C ILE A 138 -10.89 7.39 -7.17
N GLU A 139 -11.82 8.19 -7.66
CA GLU A 139 -11.53 9.36 -8.47
C GLU A 139 -10.62 10.37 -7.73
N THR A 140 -10.82 10.56 -6.44
CA THR A 140 -9.99 11.46 -5.63
C THR A 140 -8.54 10.97 -5.54
N LEU A 141 -8.34 9.66 -5.43
CA LEU A 141 -6.99 9.08 -5.43
C LEU A 141 -6.29 9.28 -6.78
N LEU A 142 -7.03 9.21 -7.88
CA LEU A 142 -6.48 9.28 -9.24
C LEU A 142 -6.22 10.71 -9.74
N ASN A 143 -6.89 11.71 -9.19
CA ASN A 143 -6.84 13.11 -9.66
C ASN A 143 -5.44 13.74 -9.67
N SER A 144 -4.51 13.21 -8.87
CA SER A 144 -3.13 13.72 -8.79
C SER A 144 -2.18 13.13 -9.84
N PHE A 145 -2.68 12.24 -10.68
CA PHE A 145 -1.87 11.56 -11.70
C PHE A 145 -2.29 12.00 -13.10
N SER A 146 -1.30 12.16 -13.99
CA SER A 146 -1.53 12.65 -15.36
C SER A 146 -1.76 11.52 -16.36
N ARG A 147 -1.25 10.33 -16.06
CA ARG A 147 -1.38 9.15 -16.93
C ARG A 147 -2.10 8.05 -16.18
N ILE A 148 -3.17 7.54 -16.76
CA ILE A 148 -3.97 6.44 -16.20
C ILE A 148 -4.11 5.37 -17.26
N GLU A 149 -3.70 4.16 -16.92
CA GLU A 149 -3.88 2.96 -17.73
C GLU A 149 -4.76 1.98 -16.95
N GLU A 150 -5.70 1.35 -17.62
CA GLU A 150 -6.62 0.39 -17.02
C GLU A 150 -6.67 -0.89 -17.83
N ARG A 151 -6.71 -2.03 -17.13
CA ARG A 151 -7.01 -3.33 -17.71
C ARG A 151 -7.93 -4.11 -16.79
N VAL A 152 -8.70 -5.02 -17.35
CA VAL A 152 -9.56 -5.92 -16.58
C VAL A 152 -9.06 -7.34 -16.76
N SER A 153 -8.97 -8.09 -15.67
CA SER A 153 -8.62 -9.50 -15.68
C SER A 153 -9.41 -10.23 -14.60
N GLU A 154 -10.14 -11.26 -14.96
CA GLU A 154 -10.91 -12.08 -14.03
C GLU A 154 -11.83 -11.26 -13.09
N GLY A 155 -12.50 -10.24 -13.64
CA GLY A 155 -13.41 -9.35 -12.88
C GLY A 155 -12.73 -8.27 -12.06
N THR A 156 -11.41 -8.25 -11.98
CA THR A 156 -10.65 -7.19 -11.28
C THR A 156 -10.18 -6.14 -12.28
N ARG A 157 -10.47 -4.87 -11.97
CA ARG A 157 -9.94 -3.72 -12.71
C ARG A 157 -8.60 -3.34 -12.11
N PHE A 158 -7.55 -3.37 -12.90
CA PHE A 158 -6.20 -2.92 -12.52
C PHE A 158 -5.96 -1.56 -13.12
N ILE A 159 -5.78 -0.56 -12.27
CA ILE A 159 -5.53 0.83 -12.66
C ILE A 159 -4.09 1.17 -12.26
N SER A 160 -3.27 1.54 -13.23
CA SER A 160 -1.92 2.06 -13.03
C SER A 160 -1.97 3.56 -13.31
N ALA A 161 -1.74 4.36 -12.28
CA ALA A 161 -1.76 5.82 -12.36
C ALA A 161 -0.35 6.36 -12.08
N SER A 162 0.19 7.19 -12.97
CA SER A 162 1.54 7.76 -12.86
C SER A 162 1.56 9.24 -13.22
N LYS A 163 2.64 9.91 -12.82
CA LYS A 163 2.89 11.33 -13.13
C LYS A 163 3.32 11.54 -14.57
#